data_37261a1b3aa9fc596812727ff6a350b7
#
_entry.id   37261a1b3aa9fc596812727ff6a350b7
#
_cell.length_a   1.000
_cell.length_b   1.000
_cell.length_c   1.000
_cell.angle_alpha   90.00
_cell.angle_beta   90.00
_cell.angle_gamma   90.00
#
_symmetry.space_group_name_H-M   'P 1'
#
loop_
_entity.id
_entity.type
_entity.pdbx_description
1 polymer ?
#
loop_
_entity_poly.entity_id
_entity_poly.type
_entity_poly.pdbx_seq_one_letter_code
_entity_poly.pdbx_strand_id
1 'polypeptide(L)' 'MQKILTVEERRKLIKQHGHERDGKIRDRIKAVLAYDDGYSYSEIAKILLLDDTT' A
#
# COMPACT_ATOMS: atom_id res chain seq x y z
N MET A 1 0.33 -15.92 -4.35
CA MET A 1 -0.14 -14.88 -3.44
C MET A 1 0.73 -14.85 -2.20
N GLN A 2 1.33 -13.71 -1.91
CA GLN A 2 2.21 -13.59 -0.76
C GLN A 2 1.55 -12.76 0.32
N LYS A 3 1.21 -13.42 1.41
CA LYS A 3 0.70 -12.71 2.58
C LYS A 3 1.84 -12.46 3.56
N ILE A 4 2.22 -11.21 3.68
CA ILE A 4 3.29 -10.79 4.58
C ILE A 4 2.77 -10.12 5.84
N LEU A 5 1.48 -9.81 5.87
CA LEU A 5 0.85 -9.11 6.99
C LEU A 5 -0.18 -9.98 7.67
N THR A 6 -0.25 -9.88 9.00
CA THR A 6 -1.37 -10.45 9.74
C THR A 6 -2.59 -9.55 9.57
N VAL A 7 -3.77 -10.05 9.94
CA VAL A 7 -5.00 -9.26 9.86
C VAL A 7 -4.88 -7.99 10.69
N GLU A 8 -4.27 -8.08 11.87
CA GLU A 8 -4.10 -6.93 12.75
C GLU A 8 -3.15 -5.90 12.17
N GLU A 9 -2.02 -6.36 11.62
CA GLU A 9 -1.06 -5.46 10.97
C GLU A 9 -1.68 -4.75 9.78
N ARG A 10 -2.47 -5.47 9.00
CA ARG A 10 -3.15 -4.90 7.84
C ARG A 10 -4.14 -3.82 8.27
N ARG A 11 -4.90 -4.07 9.32
CA ARG A 11 -5.84 -3.08 9.85
C ARG A 11 -5.14 -1.82 10.32
N LYS A 12 -4.01 -1.99 11.00
CA LYS A 12 -3.21 -0.85 11.47
C LYS A 12 -2.72 0.00 10.31
N LEU A 13 -2.23 -0.65 9.26
CA LEU A 13 -1.74 0.06 8.08
C LEU A 13 -2.85 0.80 7.35
N ILE A 14 -4.01 0.18 7.21
CA ILE A 14 -5.15 0.82 6.58
C ILE A 14 -5.57 2.06 7.36
N LYS A 15 -5.61 1.94 8.68
CA LYS A 15 -5.96 3.06 9.55
C LYS A 15 -4.93 4.17 9.45
N GLN A 16 -3.64 3.82 9.46
CA GLN A 16 -2.58 4.80 9.32
C GLN A 16 -2.67 5.52 7.98
N HIS A 17 -2.93 4.79 6.91
CA HIS A 17 -3.09 5.38 5.58
C HIS A 17 -4.18 6.44 5.58
N GLY A 18 -5.29 6.21 6.27
CA GLY A 18 -6.38 7.17 6.35
C GLY A 18 -6.04 8.45 7.09
N HIS A 19 -5.05 8.39 7.98
CA HIS A 19 -4.63 9.55 8.80
C HIS A 19 -3.32 10.17 8.34
N GLU A 20 -2.58 9.49 7.45
CA GLU A 20 -1.25 9.94 7.07
C GLU A 20 -1.31 11.11 6.09
N ARG A 21 -0.60 12.17 6.40
CA ARG A 21 -0.55 13.37 5.56
C ARG A 21 0.63 13.36 4.59
N ASP A 22 1.69 12.62 4.93
CA ASP A 22 2.87 12.54 4.09
C ASP A 22 2.60 11.60 2.92
N GLY A 23 2.65 12.13 1.70
CA GLY A 23 2.39 11.34 0.49
C GLY A 23 3.35 10.19 0.30
N LYS A 24 4.61 10.37 0.69
CA LYS A 24 5.61 9.30 0.57
C LYS A 24 5.29 8.14 1.49
N ILE A 25 4.86 8.43 2.72
CA ILE A 25 4.48 7.39 3.67
C ILE A 25 3.20 6.70 3.22
N ARG A 26 2.24 7.46 2.73
CA ARG A 26 0.99 6.90 2.19
C ARG A 26 1.27 5.95 1.03
N ASP A 27 2.15 6.35 0.12
CA ASP A 27 2.53 5.51 -1.01
C ASP A 27 3.20 4.23 -0.55
N ARG A 28 4.04 4.31 0.46
CA ARG A 28 4.70 3.14 1.04
C ARG A 28 3.67 2.19 1.64
N ILE A 29 2.70 2.71 2.38
CA ILE A 29 1.63 1.89 2.96
C ILE A 29 0.83 1.21 1.86
N LYS A 30 0.47 1.93 0.82
CA LYS A 30 -0.22 1.36 -0.34
C LYS A 30 0.58 0.23 -0.97
N ALA A 31 1.88 0.44 -1.15
CA ALA A 31 2.75 -0.56 -1.75
C ALA A 31 2.78 -1.83 -0.89
N VAL A 32 2.91 -1.69 0.41
CA VAL A 32 2.94 -2.84 1.32
C VAL A 32 1.62 -3.60 1.28
N LEU A 33 0.50 -2.89 1.31
CA LEU A 33 -0.82 -3.51 1.26
C LEU A 33 -1.04 -4.22 -0.08
N ALA A 34 -0.62 -3.61 -1.18
CA ALA A 34 -0.75 -4.21 -2.50
C ALA A 34 0.11 -5.46 -2.62
N TYR A 35 1.33 -5.42 -2.09
CA TYR A 35 2.20 -6.58 -2.09
C TYR A 35 1.59 -7.73 -1.28
N ASP A 36 1.00 -7.42 -0.14
CA ASP A 36 0.28 -8.41 0.67
C ASP A 36 -0.90 -9.03 -0.09
N ASP A 37 -1.53 -8.24 -0.96
CA ASP A 37 -2.64 -8.70 -1.80
C ASP A 37 -2.18 -9.56 -2.98
N GLY A 38 -0.87 -9.67 -3.21
CA GLY A 38 -0.33 -10.51 -4.27
C GLY A 38 0.07 -9.79 -5.54
N TYR A 39 0.08 -8.46 -5.55
CA TYR A 39 0.53 -7.70 -6.70
C TYR A 39 2.04 -7.75 -6.84
N SER A 40 2.53 -7.78 -8.07
CA SER A 40 3.95 -7.71 -8.35
C SER A 40 4.45 -6.27 -8.20
N TYR A 41 5.77 -6.11 -8.11
CA TYR A 41 6.37 -4.78 -8.03
C TYR A 41 6.01 -3.91 -9.24
N SER A 42 5.94 -4.51 -10.42
CA SER A 42 5.55 -3.79 -11.62
C SER A 42 4.13 -3.26 -11.52
N GLU A 43 3.24 -4.08 -11.00
CA GLU A 43 1.84 -3.69 -10.82
C GLU A 43 1.69 -2.61 -9.76
N ILE A 44 2.45 -2.72 -8.67
CA ILE A 44 2.43 -1.72 -7.60
C ILE A 44 2.93 -0.38 -8.13
N ALA A 45 4.00 -0.39 -8.91
CA ALA A 45 4.53 0.82 -9.51
C ALA A 45 3.50 1.50 -10.41
N LYS A 46 2.77 0.72 -11.18
CA LYS A 46 1.69 1.24 -12.03
C LYS A 46 0.58 1.88 -11.21
N ILE A 47 0.17 1.22 -10.15
CA ILE A 47 -0.89 1.71 -9.27
C ILE A 47 -0.48 3.05 -8.66
N LEU A 48 0.74 3.14 -8.16
CA LEU A 48 1.25 4.36 -7.54
C LEU A 48 1.38 5.49 -8.56
N LEU A 49 1.82 5.17 -9.76
CA LEU A 49 1.97 6.16 -10.82
C LEU A 49 0.62 6.74 -11.25
N LEU A 50 -0.41 5.88 -11.35
CA LEU A 50 -1.74 6.33 -11.70
C LEU A 50 -2.32 7.26 -10.63
N ASP A 51 -2.07 6.95 -9.37
CA ASP A 51 -2.50 7.80 -8.27
C ASP A 51 -1.82 9.17 -8.32
N ASP A 52 -0.57 9.18 -8.74
CA ASP A 52 0.25 10.38 -8.76
C ASP A 52 -0.14 11.35 -9.88
N THR A 53 -0.79 10.86 -10.92
CA THR A 53 -1.16 11.66 -12.08
C THR A 53 -2.51 12.34 -11.97
N THR A 54 -3.22 12.10 -10.92
CA THR A 54 -4.54 12.74 -10.72
C THR A 54 -4.47 14.11 -10.07
#